data_4eb34a0bcfaa1d03c89fee5bc346039e
#
_entry.id   4eb34a0bcfaa1d03c89fee5bc346039e
#
_cell.length_a   1.000
_cell.length_b   1.000
_cell.length_c   1.000
_cell.angle_alpha   90.00
_cell.angle_beta   90.00
_cell.angle_gamma   90.00
#
_symmetry.space_group_name_H-M   'P 1'
#
loop_
_entity.id
_entity.type
_entity.pdbx_description
1 polymer ?
#
loop_
_entity_poly.entity_id
_entity_poly.type
_entity_poly.pdbx_seq_one_letter_code
_entity_poly.pdbx_strand_id
1 'polypeptide(L)'
;MWKVSTREAENVRNVWKHFKTITHHRRLVRRGCFRVGLYWQGLTHDLSKYSPTEFWTGVRYYQGNRSPNTAEREDKGYSEAWMHHKGRNKHHFEYWTDINPATRQYEPVEMPRRYLAETVYRLVVRRG
;
A
#
# COMPACT_ATOMS: atom_id res chain seq x y z
N MET A 1 -14.42 32.96 -17.90
CA MET A 1 -14.87 31.76 -17.17
C MET A 1 -13.91 30.59 -17.43
N TRP A 2 -13.27 30.08 -16.41
CA TRP A 2 -12.33 28.99 -16.52
C TRP A 2 -13.06 27.69 -16.87
N LYS A 3 -12.79 27.14 -18.05
CA LYS A 3 -13.18 25.76 -18.36
C LYS A 3 -12.08 24.82 -17.82
N VAL A 4 -12.38 24.09 -16.75
CA VAL A 4 -11.53 23.03 -16.29
C VAL A 4 -11.43 22.00 -17.41
N SER A 5 -10.19 21.63 -17.81
CA SER A 5 -10.01 20.63 -18.86
C SER A 5 -10.57 19.27 -18.35
N THR A 6 -11.01 18.43 -19.26
CA THR A 6 -11.50 17.07 -18.92
C THR A 6 -10.46 16.28 -18.15
N ARG A 7 -9.19 16.48 -18.44
CA ARG A 7 -8.06 15.84 -17.75
C ARG A 7 -7.91 16.31 -16.29
N GLU A 8 -8.09 17.60 -16.05
CA GLU A 8 -8.05 18.17 -14.69
C GLU A 8 -9.22 17.67 -13.85
N ALA A 9 -10.42 17.61 -14.43
CA ALA A 9 -11.60 17.06 -13.77
C ALA A 9 -11.42 15.56 -13.44
N GLU A 10 -10.80 14.79 -14.34
CA GLU A 10 -10.43 13.39 -14.09
C GLU A 10 -9.43 13.24 -12.96
N ASN A 11 -8.40 14.09 -12.95
CA ASN A 11 -7.39 14.07 -11.88
C ASN A 11 -8.03 14.37 -10.51
N VAL A 12 -8.89 15.36 -10.42
CA VAL A 12 -9.60 15.69 -9.17
C VAL A 12 -10.48 14.52 -8.72
N ARG A 13 -11.21 13.88 -9.63
CA ARG A 13 -12.00 12.68 -9.30
C ARG A 13 -11.13 11.53 -8.84
N ASN A 14 -9.98 11.31 -9.46
CA ASN A 14 -9.05 10.25 -9.10
C ASN A 14 -8.41 10.49 -7.72
N VAL A 15 -8.09 11.73 -7.36
CA VAL A 15 -7.65 12.10 -6.01
C VAL A 15 -8.65 11.62 -4.97
N TRP A 16 -9.93 11.97 -5.16
CA TRP A 16 -10.99 11.63 -4.22
C TRP A 16 -11.26 10.12 -4.16
N LYS A 17 -11.34 9.47 -5.32
CA LYS A 17 -11.54 8.02 -5.40
C LYS A 17 -10.40 7.24 -4.76
N HIS A 18 -9.16 7.65 -5.03
CA HIS A 18 -7.97 7.01 -4.46
C HIS A 18 -7.93 7.18 -2.94
N PHE A 19 -8.19 8.39 -2.44
CA PHE A 19 -8.28 8.67 -1.00
C PHE A 19 -9.35 7.80 -0.31
N LYS A 20 -10.53 7.71 -0.90
CA LYS A 20 -11.60 6.86 -0.37
C LYS A 20 -11.23 5.39 -0.34
N THR A 21 -10.61 4.91 -1.40
CA THR A 21 -10.17 3.51 -1.50
C THR A 21 -9.16 3.15 -0.42
N ILE A 22 -8.14 3.97 -0.23
CA ILE A 22 -7.13 3.79 0.82
C ILE A 22 -7.77 3.83 2.20
N THR A 23 -8.58 4.84 2.46
CA THR A 23 -9.20 5.05 3.77
C THR A 23 -10.16 3.92 4.12
N HIS A 24 -10.92 3.44 3.16
CA HIS A 24 -11.82 2.29 3.36
C HIS A 24 -11.04 1.02 3.70
N HIS A 25 -10.00 0.70 2.93
CA HIS A 25 -9.15 -0.45 3.19
C HIS A 25 -8.51 -0.37 4.59
N ARG A 26 -7.93 0.76 4.93
CA ARG A 26 -7.32 0.97 6.25
C ARG A 26 -8.32 0.80 7.39
N ARG A 27 -9.53 1.27 7.23
CA ARG A 27 -10.60 1.13 8.22
C ARG A 27 -10.95 -0.34 8.48
N LEU A 28 -11.06 -1.13 7.42
CA LEU A 28 -11.40 -2.55 7.53
C LEU A 28 -10.27 -3.35 8.18
N VAL A 29 -9.03 -3.11 7.79
CA VAL A 29 -7.86 -3.77 8.40
C VAL A 29 -7.70 -3.36 9.86
N ARG A 30 -7.91 -2.08 10.18
CA ARG A 30 -7.88 -1.60 11.57
C ARG A 30 -8.89 -2.33 12.45
N ARG A 31 -10.11 -2.56 11.97
CA ARG A 31 -11.12 -3.35 12.69
C ARG A 31 -10.63 -4.75 13.02
N GLY A 32 -10.06 -5.43 12.02
CA GLY A 32 -9.52 -6.78 12.20
C GLY A 32 -8.39 -6.80 13.22
N CYS A 33 -7.44 -5.89 13.10
CA CYS A 33 -6.31 -5.77 14.02
C CYS A 33 -6.78 -5.48 15.45
N PHE A 34 -7.73 -4.61 15.65
CA PHE A 34 -8.29 -4.27 16.98
C PHE A 34 -8.94 -5.46 17.65
N ARG A 35 -9.61 -6.33 16.89
CA ARG A 35 -10.24 -7.55 17.45
C ARG A 35 -9.25 -8.52 18.07
N VAL A 36 -8.02 -8.50 17.64
CA VAL A 36 -6.95 -9.38 18.14
C VAL A 36 -5.90 -8.64 18.97
N GLY A 37 -6.17 -7.40 19.38
CA GLY A 37 -5.30 -6.62 20.24
C GLY A 37 -4.11 -5.95 19.55
N LEU A 38 -4.06 -5.92 18.24
CA LEU A 38 -3.00 -5.26 17.46
C LEU A 38 -3.34 -3.79 17.21
N TYR A 39 -3.48 -3.01 18.26
CA TYR A 39 -3.97 -1.62 18.19
C TYR A 39 -3.05 -0.70 17.41
N TRP A 40 -1.76 -0.71 17.71
CA TRP A 40 -0.79 0.13 17.02
C TRP A 40 -0.70 -0.22 15.54
N GLN A 41 -0.64 -1.49 15.22
CA GLN A 41 -0.59 -1.96 13.84
C GLN A 41 -1.85 -1.62 13.06
N GLY A 42 -3.02 -1.71 13.70
CA GLY A 42 -4.29 -1.31 13.09
C GLY A 42 -4.35 0.18 12.78
N LEU A 43 -3.81 1.04 13.66
CA LEU A 43 -3.76 2.48 13.43
C LEU A 43 -2.75 2.89 12.36
N THR A 44 -1.65 2.16 12.24
CA THR A 44 -0.55 2.53 11.33
C THR A 44 -0.55 1.75 10.01
N HIS A 45 -1.44 0.75 9.87
CA HIS A 45 -1.51 -0.06 8.65
C HIS A 45 -1.62 0.81 7.40
N ASP A 46 -0.69 0.63 6.48
CA ASP A 46 -0.64 1.36 5.21
C ASP A 46 -0.69 2.89 5.32
N LEU A 47 -0.31 3.45 6.48
CA LEU A 47 -0.31 4.90 6.68
C LEU A 47 0.56 5.63 5.66
N SER A 48 1.62 5.00 5.18
CA SER A 48 2.52 5.54 4.16
C SER A 48 1.83 5.81 2.81
N LYS A 49 0.67 5.21 2.56
CA LYS A 49 -0.12 5.48 1.33
C LYS A 49 -0.59 6.92 1.22
N TYR A 50 -0.66 7.65 2.32
CA TYR A 50 -0.96 9.09 2.31
C TYR A 50 0.28 9.97 2.08
N SER A 51 1.48 9.39 2.06
CA SER A 51 2.70 10.13 1.73
C SER A 51 2.68 10.61 0.28
N PRO A 52 3.36 11.73 -0.05
CA PRO A 52 3.38 12.24 -1.42
C PRO A 52 3.83 11.21 -2.45
N THR A 53 4.88 10.44 -2.14
CA THR A 53 5.43 9.43 -3.06
C THR A 53 4.41 8.36 -3.43
N GLU A 54 3.66 7.84 -2.45
CA GLU A 54 2.66 6.79 -2.71
C GLU A 54 1.33 7.37 -3.17
N PHE A 55 0.88 8.45 -2.55
CA PHE A 55 -0.45 9.01 -2.83
C PHE A 55 -0.56 9.57 -4.25
N TRP A 56 0.36 10.45 -4.64
CA TRP A 56 0.32 11.07 -5.97
C TRP A 56 0.59 10.07 -7.10
N THR A 57 1.48 9.11 -6.87
CA THR A 57 1.69 8.00 -7.82
C THR A 57 0.41 7.18 -7.94
N GLY A 58 -0.25 6.89 -6.82
CA GLY A 58 -1.52 6.19 -6.80
C GLY A 58 -2.63 6.91 -7.57
N VAL A 59 -2.71 8.24 -7.44
CA VAL A 59 -3.66 9.08 -8.20
C VAL A 59 -3.35 9.04 -9.69
N ARG A 60 -2.08 9.21 -10.05
CA ARG A 60 -1.63 9.25 -11.45
C ARG A 60 -1.92 7.96 -12.20
N TYR A 61 -1.76 6.82 -11.54
CA TYR A 61 -1.96 5.50 -12.13
C TYR A 61 -3.27 4.83 -11.73
N TYR A 62 -4.18 5.57 -11.14
CA TYR A 62 -5.47 5.06 -10.69
C TYR A 62 -6.32 4.56 -11.87
N GLN A 63 -6.78 3.31 -11.79
CA GLN A 63 -7.62 2.68 -12.81
C GLN A 63 -8.93 2.11 -12.25
N GLY A 64 -9.06 2.00 -10.93
CA GLY A 64 -10.25 1.51 -10.25
C GLY A 64 -10.41 -0.02 -10.21
N ASN A 65 -9.78 -0.75 -11.13
CA ASN A 65 -9.93 -2.21 -11.27
C ASN A 65 -8.65 -3.01 -10.98
N ARG A 66 -7.51 -2.34 -10.83
CA ARG A 66 -6.24 -2.97 -10.48
C ARG A 66 -5.35 -2.01 -9.70
N SER A 67 -4.27 -2.54 -9.12
CA SER A 67 -3.32 -1.74 -8.36
C SER A 67 -2.65 -0.67 -9.23
N PRO A 68 -2.57 0.59 -8.76
CA PRO A 68 -1.78 1.63 -9.43
C PRO A 68 -0.31 1.25 -9.62
N ASN A 69 0.25 0.45 -8.72
CA ASN A 69 1.63 -0.02 -8.81
C ASN A 69 1.88 -0.85 -10.07
N THR A 70 0.91 -1.65 -10.47
CA THR A 70 0.98 -2.43 -11.71
C THR A 70 1.06 -1.52 -12.93
N ALA A 71 0.22 -0.50 -12.99
CA ALA A 71 0.24 0.46 -14.09
C ALA A 71 1.56 1.26 -14.11
N GLU A 72 2.09 1.63 -12.96
CA GLU A 72 3.40 2.29 -12.86
C GLU A 72 4.52 1.41 -13.41
N ARG A 73 4.54 0.11 -13.06
CA ARG A 73 5.53 -0.84 -13.57
C ARG A 73 5.47 -0.99 -15.09
N GLU A 74 4.28 -1.01 -15.65
CA GLU A 74 4.09 -1.09 -17.10
C GLU A 74 4.62 0.15 -17.81
N ASP A 75 4.51 1.31 -17.19
CA ASP A 75 4.96 2.60 -17.73
C ASP A 75 6.49 2.78 -17.58
N LYS A 76 7.03 2.53 -16.38
CA LYS A 76 8.43 2.83 -16.02
C LYS A 76 9.36 1.61 -15.95
N GLY A 77 8.80 0.40 -15.89
CA GLY A 77 9.55 -0.84 -15.65
C GLY A 77 9.73 -1.18 -14.16
N TYR A 78 9.35 -0.29 -13.24
CA TYR A 78 9.40 -0.48 -11.80
C TYR A 78 8.35 0.39 -11.11
N SER A 79 8.09 0.17 -9.81
CA SER A 79 7.17 0.99 -9.03
C SER A 79 7.90 1.67 -7.86
N GLU A 80 8.08 2.98 -7.94
CA GLU A 80 8.58 3.79 -6.81
C GLU A 80 7.64 3.74 -5.62
N ALA A 81 6.33 3.81 -5.87
CA ALA A 81 5.32 3.73 -4.83
C ALA A 81 5.40 2.41 -4.09
N TRP A 82 5.58 1.30 -4.79
CA TRP A 82 5.73 -0.02 -4.16
C TRP A 82 7.02 -0.12 -3.35
N MET A 83 8.14 0.35 -3.89
CA MET A 83 9.41 0.33 -3.15
C MET A 83 9.35 1.17 -1.87
N HIS A 84 8.70 2.33 -1.92
CA HIS A 84 8.46 3.18 -0.75
C HIS A 84 7.55 2.47 0.26
N HIS A 85 6.49 1.85 -0.22
CA HIS A 85 5.49 1.17 0.60
C HIS A 85 6.06 -0.05 1.32
N LYS A 86 6.69 -0.96 0.59
CA LYS A 86 7.23 -2.20 1.17
C LYS A 86 8.36 -1.94 2.19
N GLY A 87 9.10 -0.86 2.04
CA GLY A 87 10.16 -0.46 2.96
C GLY A 87 9.65 0.15 4.27
N ARG A 88 8.36 0.51 4.35
CA ARG A 88 7.74 1.17 5.50
C ARG A 88 6.60 0.39 6.14
N ASN A 89 6.24 -0.75 5.58
CA ASN A 89 5.11 -1.55 6.05
C ASN A 89 5.55 -2.99 6.31
N LYS A 90 5.75 -3.31 7.57
CA LYS A 90 6.29 -4.59 8.03
C LYS A 90 5.33 -5.78 7.85
N HIS A 91 4.09 -5.54 7.45
CA HIS A 91 3.15 -6.60 7.09
C HIS A 91 3.36 -7.17 5.68
N HIS A 92 4.25 -6.58 4.88
CA HIS A 92 4.68 -7.13 3.61
C HIS A 92 5.91 -8.02 3.80
N PHE A 93 5.88 -9.23 3.26
CA PHE A 93 6.99 -10.17 3.41
C PHE A 93 8.27 -9.67 2.74
N GLU A 94 8.16 -8.83 1.71
CA GLU A 94 9.29 -8.23 1.00
C GLU A 94 10.14 -7.32 1.90
N TYR A 95 9.59 -6.83 3.00
CA TYR A 95 10.34 -6.09 4.01
C TYR A 95 11.37 -6.99 4.71
N TRP A 96 11.03 -8.27 4.91
CA TRP A 96 11.78 -9.23 5.73
C TRP A 96 12.82 -9.96 4.89
N THR A 97 13.80 -9.22 4.40
CA THR A 97 14.96 -9.71 3.67
C THR A 97 16.22 -9.02 4.17
N ASP A 98 17.30 -9.78 4.29
CA ASP A 98 18.58 -9.24 4.71
C ASP A 98 19.73 -10.05 4.11
N ILE A 99 20.93 -9.52 4.18
CA ILE A 99 22.14 -10.20 3.71
C ILE A 99 22.57 -11.20 4.75
N ASN A 100 22.68 -12.48 4.35
CA ASN A 100 23.32 -13.50 5.19
C ASN A 100 24.85 -13.34 5.12
N PRO A 101 25.53 -13.08 6.25
CA PRO A 101 26.99 -12.87 6.23
C PRO A 101 27.79 -14.09 5.78
N ALA A 102 27.25 -15.30 5.97
CA ALA A 102 27.93 -16.54 5.57
C ALA A 102 27.87 -16.78 4.06
N THR A 103 26.72 -16.54 3.42
CA THR A 103 26.51 -16.76 1.99
C THR A 103 26.73 -15.50 1.16
N ARG A 104 26.70 -14.31 1.77
CA ARG A 104 26.74 -12.98 1.13
C ARG A 104 25.59 -12.74 0.14
N GLN A 105 24.47 -13.44 0.34
CA GLN A 105 23.27 -13.32 -0.49
C GLN A 105 22.11 -12.74 0.33
N TYR A 106 21.19 -12.06 -0.36
CA TYR A 106 19.92 -11.68 0.22
C TYR A 106 19.07 -12.91 0.48
N GLU A 107 18.60 -13.05 1.71
CA GLU A 107 17.79 -14.18 2.14
C GLU A 107 16.58 -13.69 2.92
N PRO A 108 15.47 -14.48 2.93
CA PRO A 108 14.33 -14.17 3.76
C PRO A 108 14.67 -14.22 5.26
N VAL A 109 14.07 -13.31 6.01
CA VAL A 109 14.07 -13.29 7.48
C VAL A 109 12.67 -13.64 7.95
N GLU A 110 12.54 -14.42 9.01
CA GLU A 110 11.23 -14.81 9.54
C GLU A 110 10.42 -13.60 9.98
N MET A 111 9.21 -13.46 9.42
CA MET A 111 8.27 -12.41 9.79
C MET A 111 7.67 -12.70 11.17
N PRO A 112 7.73 -11.76 12.13
CA PRO A 112 7.06 -11.92 13.43
C PRO A 112 5.55 -12.16 13.26
N ARG A 113 4.98 -12.98 14.13
CA ARG A 113 3.57 -13.39 14.04
C ARG A 113 2.59 -12.23 14.02
N ARG A 114 2.88 -11.15 14.75
CA ARG A 114 1.99 -9.96 14.76
C ARG A 114 1.87 -9.30 13.39
N TYR A 115 2.90 -9.33 12.58
CA TYR A 115 2.87 -8.79 11.21
C TYR A 115 2.22 -9.77 10.24
N LEU A 116 2.41 -11.06 10.47
CA LEU A 116 1.71 -12.11 9.72
C LEU A 116 0.19 -12.00 9.92
N ALA A 117 -0.27 -11.79 11.14
CA ALA A 117 -1.68 -11.57 11.46
C ALA A 117 -2.24 -10.34 10.71
N GLU A 118 -1.52 -9.24 10.70
CA GLU A 118 -1.89 -8.04 9.94
C GLU A 118 -2.01 -8.34 8.43
N THR A 119 -1.07 -9.10 7.88
CA THR A 119 -1.10 -9.55 6.48
C THR A 119 -2.35 -10.38 6.18
N VAL A 120 -2.71 -11.28 7.06
CA VAL A 120 -3.92 -12.11 6.92
C VAL A 120 -5.17 -11.24 6.85
N TYR A 121 -5.32 -10.26 7.75
CA TYR A 121 -6.45 -9.34 7.73
C TYR A 121 -6.50 -8.51 6.45
N ARG A 122 -5.36 -8.05 5.98
CA ARG A 122 -5.26 -7.35 4.69
C ARG A 122 -5.79 -8.20 3.53
N LEU A 123 -5.42 -9.46 3.48
CA LEU A 123 -5.86 -10.38 2.42
C LEU A 123 -7.35 -10.70 2.52
N VAL A 124 -7.88 -10.89 3.71
CA VAL A 124 -9.32 -11.13 3.95
C VAL A 124 -10.16 -9.94 3.49
N VAL A 125 -9.76 -8.73 3.85
CA VAL A 125 -10.43 -7.48 3.45
C VAL A 125 -10.41 -7.29 1.95
N ARG A 126 -9.31 -7.63 1.28
CA ARG A 126 -9.16 -7.47 -0.17
C ARG A 126 -10.08 -8.40 -0.96
N ARG A 127 -10.44 -9.56 -0.39
CA ARG A 127 -11.36 -10.52 -1.02
C ARG A 127 -12.84 -10.22 -0.78
N GLY A 128 -13.13 -9.45 0.25
CA GLY A 128 -14.48 -9.01 0.59
C GLY A 128 -14.83 -7.74 -0.13
#